data_b8558af793ab79fd28aaf187058e80ab
#
_entry.id   b8558af793ab79fd28aaf187058e80ab
#
_cell.length_a   1.000
_cell.length_b   1.000
_cell.length_c   1.000
_cell.angle_alpha   90.00
_cell.angle_beta   90.00
_cell.angle_gamma   90.00
#
_symmetry.space_group_name_H-M   'P 1'
#
loop_
_entity.id
_entity.type
_entity.pdbx_description
1 polymer ?
#
loop_
_entity_poly.entity_id
_entity_poly.type
_entity_poly.pdbx_seq_one_letter_code
_entity_poly.pdbx_strand_id
1 'polypeptide(L)'
;MQDRFATLVDAKLRDVIVQKNGYVWNNKFEGSAKAGAVKIPVRDTEAVVGDYTKNHVSAGAAFTQTAGSFLSVTIDKDIAVNEKIDGYDVDSVPDNILADRLDSAGYSLALRMNADGTKELLNAETIASTESLSTSNIYSQFVDLRTALSKEKVPTQGRFALVSPDVYGLLLKSTEFIKASDLGDAVVQSGAIGQIAGFLLFEDTSLPEVVSVIAGHPDWCTRVEEWAVSPRIQSLDGSGNFIGEVAIQGRKIYAHKLTKANTARKVTTILAPSLLIDTQTDKFTVTKNAGNTATGTWTLEYKSKVKTGETEIEVVPTAIETATATDLKVLAGTGAEGDYTGTVSARTKFVTSKNDTYYSGWVTSSVITFTKP
;
A
#
# COMPACT_ATOMS: atom_id res chain seq x y z
N MET A 1 35.93 -14.41 -1.79
CA MET A 1 35.90 -12.94 -1.72
C MET A 1 34.56 -12.36 -2.19
N GLN A 2 34.01 -12.77 -3.33
CA GLN A 2 32.73 -12.25 -3.86
C GLN A 2 31.56 -12.37 -2.88
N ASP A 3 31.42 -13.50 -2.19
CA ASP A 3 30.33 -13.72 -1.21
C ASP A 3 30.42 -12.75 -0.03
N ARG A 4 31.61 -12.29 0.34
CA ARG A 4 31.80 -11.34 1.43
C ARG A 4 31.27 -9.94 1.06
N PHE A 5 31.46 -9.49 -0.17
CA PHE A 5 30.98 -8.19 -0.63
C PHE A 5 29.45 -8.17 -0.75
N ALA A 6 28.86 -9.24 -1.30
CA ALA A 6 27.42 -9.40 -1.33
C ALA A 6 26.84 -9.38 0.08
N THR A 7 27.47 -10.04 1.05
CA THR A 7 27.02 -10.06 2.44
C THR A 7 27.06 -8.69 3.07
N LEU A 8 28.07 -7.86 2.79
CA LEU A 8 28.16 -6.49 3.33
C LEU A 8 27.02 -5.59 2.77
N VAL A 9 26.80 -5.62 1.47
CA VAL A 9 25.72 -4.86 0.83
C VAL A 9 24.35 -5.31 1.36
N ASP A 10 24.12 -6.62 1.47
CA ASP A 10 22.87 -7.15 2.00
C ASP A 10 22.69 -6.82 3.49
N ALA A 11 23.76 -6.81 4.28
CA ALA A 11 23.70 -6.41 5.68
C ALA A 11 23.24 -4.94 5.80
N LYS A 12 23.86 -4.05 5.05
CA LYS A 12 23.45 -2.63 5.04
C LYS A 12 22.04 -2.43 4.50
N LEU A 13 21.68 -3.11 3.43
CA LEU A 13 20.34 -3.07 2.87
C LEU A 13 19.29 -3.49 3.92
N ARG A 14 19.55 -4.58 4.66
CA ARG A 14 18.64 -5.03 5.72
C ARG A 14 18.55 -4.08 6.89
N ASP A 15 19.63 -3.37 7.18
CA ASP A 15 19.69 -2.38 8.27
C ASP A 15 18.87 -1.15 7.96
N VAL A 16 18.98 -0.64 6.74
CA VAL A 16 18.38 0.63 6.30
C VAL A 16 16.96 0.45 5.79
N ILE A 17 16.61 -0.74 5.29
CA ILE A 17 15.28 -0.97 4.74
C ILE A 17 14.22 -0.95 5.85
N VAL A 18 13.33 0.04 5.79
CA VAL A 18 12.21 0.18 6.73
C VAL A 18 11.16 -0.90 6.48
N GLN A 19 10.86 -1.14 5.21
CA GLN A 19 9.87 -2.12 4.78
C GLN A 19 10.48 -3.53 4.73
N LYS A 20 10.78 -4.10 5.91
CA LYS A 20 11.45 -5.40 6.05
C LYS A 20 10.57 -6.58 5.65
N ASN A 21 11.20 -7.63 5.12
CA ASN A 21 10.56 -8.93 4.94
C ASN A 21 10.18 -9.55 6.29
N GLY A 22 9.00 -10.17 6.34
CA GLY A 22 8.42 -10.75 7.56
C GLY A 22 7.58 -9.77 8.37
N TYR A 23 7.76 -8.45 8.22
CA TYR A 23 7.00 -7.43 8.93
C TYR A 23 6.07 -6.62 8.03
N VAL A 24 6.56 -6.15 6.88
CA VAL A 24 5.77 -5.41 5.89
C VAL A 24 5.52 -6.26 4.65
N TRP A 25 6.54 -6.92 4.17
CA TRP A 25 6.49 -7.79 3.00
C TRP A 25 6.71 -9.25 3.39
N ASN A 26 6.13 -10.17 2.63
CA ASN A 26 6.47 -11.58 2.70
C ASN A 26 7.22 -12.02 1.45
N ASN A 27 8.04 -13.05 1.60
CA ASN A 27 8.76 -13.73 0.53
C ASN A 27 8.33 -15.20 0.41
N LYS A 28 7.09 -15.52 0.75
CA LYS A 28 6.57 -16.91 0.75
C LYS A 28 6.54 -17.54 -0.64
N PHE A 29 6.47 -16.72 -1.67
CA PHE A 29 6.37 -17.19 -3.04
C PHE A 29 7.75 -17.06 -3.70
N GLU A 30 8.55 -18.11 -3.54
CA GLU A 30 9.84 -18.22 -4.18
C GLU A 30 9.65 -18.69 -5.64
N GLY A 31 10.15 -17.90 -6.54
CA GLY A 31 10.30 -18.23 -7.94
C GLY A 31 11.57 -17.59 -8.44
N SER A 32 12.17 -18.11 -9.51
CA SER A 32 13.31 -17.40 -10.10
C SER A 32 12.83 -16.07 -10.65
N ALA A 33 13.26 -14.97 -10.02
CA ALA A 33 12.98 -13.63 -10.52
C ALA A 33 13.52 -13.44 -11.96
N LYS A 34 14.54 -14.21 -12.34
CA LYS A 34 15.07 -14.27 -13.72
C LYS A 34 14.07 -14.84 -14.74
N ALA A 35 13.02 -15.54 -14.29
CA ALA A 35 11.97 -16.04 -15.19
C ALA A 35 10.99 -14.94 -15.67
N GLY A 36 11.14 -13.71 -15.19
CA GLY A 36 10.35 -12.56 -15.61
C GLY A 36 8.96 -12.44 -14.98
N ALA A 37 8.41 -13.52 -14.41
CA ALA A 37 7.14 -13.49 -13.68
C ALA A 37 7.06 -14.63 -12.67
N VAL A 38 6.44 -14.35 -11.52
CA VAL A 38 6.11 -15.35 -10.50
C VAL A 38 4.59 -15.42 -10.34
N LYS A 39 4.05 -16.63 -10.34
CA LYS A 39 2.62 -16.88 -10.17
C LYS A 39 2.30 -17.11 -8.69
N ILE A 40 1.45 -16.26 -8.13
CA ILE A 40 0.95 -16.40 -6.76
C ILE A 40 -0.43 -17.05 -6.84
N PRO A 41 -0.66 -18.21 -6.19
CA PRO A 41 -1.99 -18.79 -6.12
C PRO A 41 -2.88 -17.88 -5.25
N VAL A 42 -3.96 -17.38 -5.81
CA VAL A 42 -4.97 -16.59 -5.09
C VAL A 42 -6.22 -17.44 -5.02
N ARG A 43 -6.73 -17.64 -3.80
CA ARG A 43 -8.03 -18.27 -3.62
C ARG A 43 -9.12 -17.22 -3.80
N ASP A 44 -9.95 -17.40 -4.81
CA ASP A 44 -11.11 -16.53 -5.05
C ASP A 44 -12.30 -16.91 -4.18
N THR A 45 -12.37 -18.20 -3.79
CA THR A 45 -13.42 -18.75 -2.93
C THR A 45 -12.80 -19.49 -1.75
N GLU A 46 -13.38 -19.30 -0.58
CA GLU A 46 -13.05 -20.10 0.61
C GLU A 46 -13.53 -21.55 0.41
N ALA A 47 -12.90 -22.48 1.16
CA ALA A 47 -13.36 -23.86 1.17
C ALA A 47 -14.82 -23.93 1.64
N VAL A 48 -15.65 -24.65 0.90
CA VAL A 48 -17.04 -24.86 1.29
C VAL A 48 -17.07 -25.84 2.46
N VAL A 49 -17.62 -25.41 3.58
CA VAL A 49 -17.80 -26.20 4.79
C VAL A 49 -19.29 -26.50 4.94
N GLY A 50 -19.66 -27.77 5.13
CA GLY A 50 -21.01 -28.19 5.38
C GLY A 50 -21.09 -29.18 6.54
N ASP A 51 -22.29 -29.37 7.07
CA ASP A 51 -22.52 -30.28 8.20
C ASP A 51 -22.34 -31.73 7.79
N TYR A 52 -21.64 -32.50 8.63
CA TYR A 52 -21.47 -33.92 8.45
C TYR A 52 -22.67 -34.69 9.02
N THR A 53 -23.30 -35.50 8.20
CA THR A 53 -24.36 -36.40 8.65
C THR A 53 -23.87 -37.85 8.64
N LYS A 54 -23.94 -38.53 9.79
CA LYS A 54 -23.53 -39.93 9.93
C LYS A 54 -24.35 -40.82 9.01
N ASN A 55 -23.69 -41.77 8.33
CA ASN A 55 -24.29 -42.75 7.41
C ASN A 55 -24.88 -42.16 6.11
N HIS A 56 -24.52 -40.95 5.72
CA HIS A 56 -24.90 -40.39 4.41
C HIS A 56 -23.85 -40.74 3.34
N VAL A 57 -24.32 -41.03 2.12
CA VAL A 57 -23.44 -41.31 0.96
C VAL A 57 -22.63 -40.07 0.53
N SER A 58 -23.15 -38.89 0.81
CA SER A 58 -22.45 -37.62 0.64
C SER A 58 -22.42 -36.89 1.98
N ALA A 59 -21.25 -36.75 2.56
CA ALA A 59 -21.05 -35.99 3.80
C ALA A 59 -20.74 -34.54 3.49
N GLY A 60 -21.48 -33.63 4.10
CA GLY A 60 -21.19 -32.20 4.07
C GLY A 60 -21.51 -31.49 2.77
N ALA A 61 -20.75 -30.47 2.46
CA ALA A 61 -20.91 -29.66 1.27
C ALA A 61 -20.61 -30.45 -0.01
N ALA A 62 -21.30 -30.12 -1.10
CA ALA A 62 -21.01 -30.67 -2.41
C ALA A 62 -19.54 -30.38 -2.79
N PHE A 63 -18.90 -31.32 -3.49
CA PHE A 63 -17.57 -31.10 -4.03
C PHE A 63 -17.61 -29.91 -4.99
N THR A 64 -17.00 -28.82 -4.62
CA THR A 64 -16.76 -27.67 -5.50
C THR A 64 -15.35 -27.75 -6.05
N GLN A 65 -15.24 -27.78 -7.36
CA GLN A 65 -13.96 -27.63 -8.01
C GLN A 65 -13.51 -26.17 -7.83
N THR A 66 -12.56 -25.94 -6.96
CA THR A 66 -11.96 -24.62 -6.80
C THR A 66 -11.10 -24.38 -8.03
N ALA A 67 -11.57 -23.57 -8.95
CA ALA A 67 -10.73 -23.05 -10.02
C ALA A 67 -9.62 -22.20 -9.35
N GLY A 68 -8.39 -22.70 -9.36
CA GLY A 68 -7.25 -21.94 -8.86
C GLY A 68 -6.99 -20.75 -9.77
N SER A 69 -7.27 -19.54 -9.29
CA SER A 69 -6.77 -18.35 -9.97
C SER A 69 -5.34 -18.06 -9.52
N PHE A 70 -4.54 -17.59 -10.46
CA PHE A 70 -3.15 -17.19 -10.22
C PHE A 70 -3.00 -15.71 -10.51
N LEU A 71 -2.49 -14.97 -9.52
CA LEU A 71 -2.02 -13.62 -9.75
C LEU A 71 -0.59 -13.69 -10.29
N SER A 72 -0.38 -13.21 -11.50
CA SER A 72 0.96 -13.11 -12.07
C SER A 72 1.63 -11.83 -11.56
N VAL A 73 2.74 -11.98 -10.85
CA VAL A 73 3.61 -10.88 -10.46
C VAL A 73 4.73 -10.77 -11.48
N THR A 74 4.62 -9.78 -12.34
CA THR A 74 5.69 -9.48 -13.32
C THR A 74 6.84 -8.81 -12.60
N ILE A 75 8.06 -9.31 -12.83
CA ILE A 75 9.28 -8.70 -12.31
C ILE A 75 9.60 -7.49 -13.19
N ASP A 76 9.27 -6.31 -12.70
CA ASP A 76 9.36 -5.04 -13.45
C ASP A 76 10.53 -4.16 -13.02
N LYS A 77 11.19 -4.49 -11.89
CA LYS A 77 12.33 -3.73 -11.38
C LYS A 77 13.62 -4.50 -11.61
N ASP A 78 14.51 -3.87 -12.35
CA ASP A 78 15.84 -4.35 -12.65
C ASP A 78 16.81 -3.18 -12.42
N ILE A 79 17.52 -3.21 -11.30
CA ILE A 79 18.39 -2.12 -10.89
C ILE A 79 19.82 -2.59 -10.75
N ALA A 80 20.74 -1.72 -11.10
CA ALA A 80 22.17 -1.99 -11.02
C ALA A 80 22.88 -0.94 -10.17
N VAL A 81 23.83 -1.40 -9.39
CA VAL A 81 24.91 -0.58 -8.85
C VAL A 81 26.06 -0.69 -9.82
N ASN A 82 26.58 0.43 -10.27
CA ASN A 82 27.74 0.49 -11.15
C ASN A 82 28.50 1.78 -10.81
N GLU A 83 29.54 1.64 -10.01
CA GLU A 83 30.36 2.74 -9.54
C GLU A 83 31.83 2.47 -9.89
N LYS A 84 32.49 3.47 -10.44
CA LYS A 84 33.91 3.43 -10.80
C LYS A 84 34.72 4.23 -9.79
N ILE A 85 35.83 3.69 -9.36
CA ILE A 85 36.78 4.32 -8.43
C ILE A 85 38.15 4.32 -9.08
N ASP A 86 38.79 5.50 -9.08
CA ASP A 86 40.15 5.64 -9.61
C ASP A 86 41.15 4.97 -8.66
N GLY A 87 42.19 4.38 -9.23
CA GLY A 87 43.24 3.70 -8.48
C GLY A 87 44.01 4.62 -7.54
N TYR A 88 44.18 5.90 -7.89
CA TYR A 88 44.78 6.89 -7.00
C TYR A 88 43.93 7.11 -5.72
N ASP A 89 42.61 7.09 -5.85
CA ASP A 89 41.72 7.24 -4.72
C ASP A 89 41.74 6.01 -3.81
N VAL A 90 41.89 4.81 -4.41
CA VAL A 90 42.03 3.56 -3.64
C VAL A 90 43.31 3.53 -2.83
N ASP A 91 44.42 4.03 -3.40
CA ASP A 91 45.71 4.01 -2.75
C ASP A 91 45.94 5.20 -1.79
N SER A 92 45.29 6.34 -2.04
CA SER A 92 45.51 7.58 -1.28
C SER A 92 44.63 7.70 -0.04
N VAL A 93 43.49 6.99 0.01
CA VAL A 93 42.56 7.03 1.16
C VAL A 93 42.95 5.94 2.16
N PRO A 94 43.36 6.32 3.41
CA PRO A 94 43.91 5.37 4.38
C PRO A 94 42.97 4.27 4.84
N ASP A 95 41.65 4.49 4.78
CA ASP A 95 40.63 3.59 5.29
C ASP A 95 39.58 3.20 4.23
N ASN A 96 39.87 2.06 3.60
CA ASN A 96 38.86 1.14 3.04
C ASN A 96 37.70 1.79 2.24
N ILE A 97 38.01 2.73 1.35
CA ILE A 97 37.06 3.42 0.46
C ILE A 97 36.10 2.43 -0.24
N LEU A 98 36.59 1.22 -0.56
CA LEU A 98 35.78 0.18 -1.21
C LEU A 98 34.65 -0.35 -0.28
N ALA A 99 34.92 -0.45 1.04
CA ALA A 99 33.91 -0.87 1.99
C ALA A 99 32.86 0.24 2.20
N ASP A 100 33.29 1.49 2.27
CA ASP A 100 32.40 2.65 2.36
C ASP A 100 31.47 2.74 1.14
N ARG A 101 32.01 2.53 -0.06
CA ARG A 101 31.22 2.53 -1.30
C ARG A 101 30.24 1.35 -1.37
N LEU A 102 30.62 0.17 -0.90
CA LEU A 102 29.71 -0.96 -0.78
C LEU A 102 28.57 -0.70 0.23
N ASP A 103 28.88 -0.03 1.34
CA ASP A 103 27.88 0.42 2.33
C ASP A 103 26.92 1.42 1.71
N SER A 104 27.44 2.43 1.01
CA SER A 104 26.64 3.41 0.26
C SER A 104 25.76 2.77 -0.80
N ALA A 105 26.25 1.75 -1.51
CA ALA A 105 25.47 0.98 -2.46
C ALA A 105 24.27 0.27 -1.79
N GLY A 106 24.50 -0.37 -0.64
CA GLY A 106 23.45 -0.99 0.16
C GLY A 106 22.39 0.02 0.61
N TYR A 107 22.82 1.18 1.08
CA TYR A 107 21.93 2.28 1.47
C TYR A 107 21.05 2.76 0.32
N SER A 108 21.65 3.04 -0.84
CA SER A 108 20.92 3.52 -2.03
C SER A 108 19.93 2.49 -2.57
N LEU A 109 20.29 1.20 -2.53
CA LEU A 109 19.39 0.11 -2.87
C LEU A 109 18.19 0.04 -1.93
N ALA A 110 18.41 0.19 -0.61
CA ALA A 110 17.35 0.17 0.39
C ALA A 110 16.34 1.31 0.16
N LEU A 111 16.84 2.54 -0.04
CA LEU A 111 15.98 3.70 -0.34
C LEU A 111 15.14 3.48 -1.60
N ARG A 112 15.75 2.93 -2.65
CA ARG A 112 15.04 2.65 -3.90
C ARG A 112 13.97 1.58 -3.71
N MET A 113 14.29 0.51 -3.01
CA MET A 113 13.34 -0.58 -2.72
C MET A 113 12.18 -0.11 -1.83
N ASN A 114 12.44 0.74 -0.83
CA ASN A 114 11.37 1.35 -0.02
C ASN A 114 10.44 2.20 -0.88
N ALA A 115 11.00 3.08 -1.72
CA ALA A 115 10.20 3.94 -2.60
C ALA A 115 9.33 3.14 -3.59
N ASP A 116 9.86 2.08 -4.18
CA ASP A 116 9.11 1.23 -5.11
C ASP A 116 8.08 0.35 -4.38
N GLY A 117 8.38 -0.10 -3.15
CA GLY A 117 7.42 -0.78 -2.28
C GLY A 117 6.26 0.14 -1.89
N THR A 118 6.56 1.37 -1.51
CA THR A 118 5.53 2.37 -1.20
C THR A 118 4.60 2.61 -2.39
N LYS A 119 5.14 2.71 -3.62
CA LYS A 119 4.30 2.87 -4.83
C LYS A 119 3.28 1.76 -4.99
N GLU A 120 3.65 0.52 -4.72
CA GLU A 120 2.69 -0.59 -4.77
C GLU A 120 1.69 -0.52 -3.61
N LEU A 121 2.12 -0.17 -2.40
CA LEU A 121 1.23 0.00 -1.24
C LEU A 121 0.24 1.16 -1.40
N LEU A 122 0.51 2.13 -2.28
CA LEU A 122 -0.46 3.19 -2.61
C LEU A 122 -1.73 2.65 -3.29
N ASN A 123 -1.72 1.41 -3.79
CA ASN A 123 -2.92 0.73 -4.30
C ASN A 123 -3.87 0.29 -3.17
N ALA A 124 -3.47 0.40 -1.90
CA ALA A 124 -4.33 0.16 -0.75
C ALA A 124 -5.57 1.06 -0.77
N GLU A 125 -6.68 0.54 -0.24
CA GLU A 125 -7.93 1.29 -0.17
C GLU A 125 -7.84 2.44 0.83
N THR A 126 -8.37 3.61 0.46
CA THR A 126 -8.33 4.81 1.31
C THR A 126 -9.48 4.82 2.31
N ILE A 127 -9.20 5.07 3.58
CA ILE A 127 -10.24 5.34 4.58
C ILE A 127 -10.72 6.78 4.45
N ALA A 128 -12.03 6.96 4.53
CA ALA A 128 -12.61 8.30 4.54
C ALA A 128 -12.29 8.99 5.87
N SER A 129 -11.62 10.14 5.81
CA SER A 129 -11.41 11.03 6.93
C SER A 129 -12.04 12.38 6.62
N THR A 130 -12.83 12.91 7.54
CA THR A 130 -13.48 14.22 7.43
C THR A 130 -12.69 15.32 8.12
N GLU A 131 -11.72 14.94 8.96
CA GLU A 131 -10.88 15.84 9.74
C GLU A 131 -9.40 15.52 9.54
N SER A 132 -8.57 16.55 9.62
CA SER A 132 -7.12 16.39 9.59
C SER A 132 -6.63 15.66 10.84
N LEU A 133 -5.56 14.88 10.69
CA LEU A 133 -4.93 14.20 11.82
C LEU A 133 -4.40 15.20 12.86
N SER A 134 -4.69 14.92 14.11
CA SER A 134 -4.27 15.69 15.29
C SER A 134 -3.97 14.76 16.45
N THR A 135 -3.35 15.26 17.50
CA THR A 135 -3.07 14.50 18.72
C THR A 135 -4.34 13.95 19.39
N SER A 136 -5.48 14.61 19.20
CA SER A 136 -6.78 14.20 19.81
C SER A 136 -7.51 13.12 19.04
N ASN A 137 -7.31 12.98 17.72
CA ASN A 137 -8.05 12.03 16.89
C ASN A 137 -7.19 10.90 16.32
N ILE A 138 -5.86 10.96 16.47
CA ILE A 138 -4.95 9.98 15.87
C ILE A 138 -5.21 8.55 16.34
N TYR A 139 -5.49 8.36 17.62
CA TYR A 139 -5.81 7.03 18.16
C TYR A 139 -7.11 6.49 17.54
N SER A 140 -8.15 7.33 17.44
CA SER A 140 -9.42 6.95 16.80
C SER A 140 -9.21 6.53 15.35
N GLN A 141 -8.36 7.22 14.58
CA GLN A 141 -8.04 6.84 13.20
C GLN A 141 -7.35 5.47 13.12
N PHE A 142 -6.46 5.13 14.06
CA PHE A 142 -5.87 3.79 14.11
C PHE A 142 -6.88 2.70 14.50
N VAL A 143 -7.85 3.03 15.36
CA VAL A 143 -8.97 2.13 15.68
C VAL A 143 -9.86 1.91 14.45
N ASP A 144 -10.12 2.94 13.65
CA ASP A 144 -10.88 2.83 12.40
C ASP A 144 -10.15 1.97 11.37
N LEU A 145 -8.82 2.16 11.21
CA LEU A 145 -7.96 1.29 10.40
C LEU A 145 -8.06 -0.17 10.84
N ARG A 146 -7.95 -0.42 12.16
CA ARG A 146 -8.08 -1.77 12.72
C ARG A 146 -9.45 -2.38 12.42
N THR A 147 -10.51 -1.59 12.62
CA THR A 147 -11.89 -2.04 12.38
C THR A 147 -12.12 -2.37 10.91
N ALA A 148 -11.62 -1.52 10.00
CA ALA A 148 -11.73 -1.75 8.56
C ALA A 148 -11.03 -3.05 8.14
N LEU A 149 -9.79 -3.29 8.60
CA LEU A 149 -9.06 -4.54 8.31
C LEU A 149 -9.74 -5.77 8.94
N SER A 150 -10.36 -5.63 10.12
CA SER A 150 -11.05 -6.74 10.78
C SER A 150 -12.34 -7.13 10.05
N LYS A 151 -13.06 -6.17 9.45
CA LYS A 151 -14.22 -6.43 8.58
C LYS A 151 -13.85 -7.25 7.35
N GLU A 152 -12.64 -7.06 6.82
CA GLU A 152 -12.07 -7.84 5.72
C GLU A 152 -11.45 -9.18 6.17
N LYS A 153 -11.65 -9.56 7.44
CA LYS A 153 -11.12 -10.81 8.03
C LYS A 153 -9.59 -10.93 7.99
N VAL A 154 -8.88 -9.79 7.95
CA VAL A 154 -7.41 -9.77 8.06
C VAL A 154 -7.01 -10.17 9.47
N PRO A 155 -6.02 -11.07 9.68
CA PRO A 155 -5.55 -11.45 11.01
C PRO A 155 -5.18 -10.25 11.87
N THR A 156 -5.42 -10.34 13.17
CA THR A 156 -5.17 -9.24 14.10
C THR A 156 -3.72 -9.16 14.57
N GLN A 157 -3.00 -10.27 14.50
CA GLN A 157 -1.59 -10.33 14.87
C GLN A 157 -0.70 -10.04 13.67
N GLY A 158 0.44 -9.40 13.91
CA GLY A 158 1.43 -9.11 12.86
C GLY A 158 1.03 -7.98 11.90
N ARG A 159 0.01 -7.19 12.22
CA ARG A 159 -0.34 -6.01 11.42
C ARG A 159 0.74 -4.95 11.54
N PHE A 160 1.09 -4.35 10.43
CA PHE A 160 2.01 -3.21 10.37
C PHE A 160 1.29 -1.92 10.04
N ALA A 161 1.91 -0.79 10.40
CA ALA A 161 1.54 0.52 9.88
C ALA A 161 2.80 1.32 9.56
N LEU A 162 2.93 1.75 8.32
CA LEU A 162 3.91 2.73 7.87
C LEU A 162 3.37 4.12 8.14
N VAL A 163 4.10 4.94 8.83
CA VAL A 163 3.69 6.30 9.21
C VAL A 163 4.67 7.34 8.67
N SER A 164 4.14 8.48 8.26
CA SER A 164 4.99 9.61 7.88
C SER A 164 5.66 10.24 9.11
N PRO A 165 6.79 10.95 8.98
CA PRO A 165 7.45 11.65 10.08
C PRO A 165 6.53 12.60 10.84
N ASP A 166 5.62 13.29 10.13
CA ASP A 166 4.64 14.20 10.76
C ASP A 166 3.68 13.46 11.67
N VAL A 167 3.18 12.30 11.21
CA VAL A 167 2.30 11.43 12.01
C VAL A 167 3.07 10.86 13.21
N TYR A 168 4.32 10.48 13.03
CA TYR A 168 5.16 10.03 14.14
C TYR A 168 5.31 11.13 15.20
N GLY A 169 5.52 12.38 14.77
CA GLY A 169 5.55 13.55 15.67
C GLY A 169 4.24 13.74 16.46
N LEU A 170 3.08 13.44 15.85
CA LEU A 170 1.79 13.47 16.54
C LEU A 170 1.64 12.30 17.53
N LEU A 171 2.11 11.10 17.15
CA LEU A 171 2.08 9.91 18.02
C LEU A 171 2.91 10.10 19.30
N LEU A 172 4.09 10.71 19.19
CA LEU A 172 4.93 11.01 20.35
C LEU A 172 4.27 11.96 21.38
N LYS A 173 3.30 12.73 20.93
CA LYS A 173 2.49 13.63 21.78
C LYS A 173 1.22 12.97 22.31
N SER A 174 0.87 11.79 21.81
CA SER A 174 -0.29 11.02 22.23
C SER A 174 0.05 10.17 23.47
N THR A 175 -0.91 10.06 24.40
CA THR A 175 -0.75 9.25 25.63
C THR A 175 -0.96 7.77 25.39
N GLU A 176 -1.62 7.38 24.31
CA GLU A 176 -1.94 6.00 23.97
C GLU A 176 -0.82 5.30 23.19
N PHE A 177 0.23 6.03 22.83
CA PHE A 177 1.36 5.47 22.11
C PHE A 177 2.33 4.75 23.05
N ILE A 178 2.58 3.47 22.79
CA ILE A 178 3.54 2.65 23.51
C ILE A 178 4.82 2.57 22.67
N LYS A 179 5.94 3.06 23.23
CA LYS A 179 7.24 3.03 22.58
C LYS A 179 7.77 1.60 22.44
N ALA A 180 8.61 1.37 21.44
CA ALA A 180 9.20 0.06 21.18
C ALA A 180 10.01 -0.47 22.38
N SER A 181 10.73 0.41 23.10
CA SER A 181 11.50 0.06 24.29
C SER A 181 10.65 -0.53 25.42
N ASP A 182 9.38 -0.18 25.50
CA ASP A 182 8.45 -0.65 26.52
C ASP A 182 7.80 -2.00 26.13
N LEU A 183 7.96 -2.42 24.88
CA LEU A 183 7.40 -3.65 24.31
C LEU A 183 8.39 -4.83 24.32
N GLY A 184 9.68 -4.55 24.55
CA GLY A 184 10.73 -5.55 24.63
C GLY A 184 11.62 -5.69 23.38
N ASP A 185 12.69 -6.45 23.52
CA ASP A 185 13.79 -6.56 22.55
C ASP A 185 13.37 -7.05 21.17
N ALA A 186 12.39 -7.96 21.09
CA ALA A 186 11.92 -8.51 19.82
C ALA A 186 11.30 -7.43 18.91
N VAL A 187 10.58 -6.47 19.50
CA VAL A 187 9.97 -5.35 18.76
C VAL A 187 11.03 -4.35 18.35
N VAL A 188 12.01 -4.07 19.21
CA VAL A 188 13.16 -3.20 18.88
C VAL A 188 13.97 -3.81 17.73
N GLN A 189 14.25 -5.11 17.76
CA GLN A 189 14.97 -5.81 16.69
C GLN A 189 14.20 -5.81 15.35
N SER A 190 12.87 -5.74 15.37
CA SER A 190 12.07 -5.64 14.15
C SER A 190 12.28 -4.32 13.39
N GLY A 191 12.80 -3.29 14.06
CA GLY A 191 12.89 -1.92 13.56
C GLY A 191 11.58 -1.15 13.67
N ALA A 192 10.58 -1.69 14.39
CA ALA A 192 9.37 -0.94 14.72
C ALA A 192 9.69 0.14 15.76
N ILE A 193 9.08 1.32 15.59
CA ILE A 193 9.26 2.46 16.52
C ILE A 193 8.33 2.39 17.72
N GLY A 194 7.31 1.53 17.67
CA GLY A 194 6.35 1.34 18.75
C GLY A 194 5.12 0.56 18.30
N GLN A 195 4.08 0.61 19.11
CA GLN A 195 2.80 -0.04 18.84
C GLN A 195 1.64 0.88 19.20
N ILE A 196 0.58 0.86 18.37
CA ILE A 196 -0.70 1.51 18.65
C ILE A 196 -1.84 0.67 18.08
N ALA A 197 -2.94 0.54 18.82
CA ALA A 197 -4.14 -0.20 18.40
C ALA A 197 -3.87 -1.61 17.81
N GLY A 198 -2.73 -2.25 18.19
CA GLY A 198 -2.33 -3.57 17.69
C GLY A 198 -1.55 -3.56 16.37
N PHE A 199 -1.12 -2.40 15.89
CA PHE A 199 -0.20 -2.25 14.76
C PHE A 199 1.23 -2.05 15.24
N LEU A 200 2.18 -2.75 14.61
CA LEU A 200 3.60 -2.42 14.69
C LEU A 200 3.85 -1.20 13.79
N LEU A 201 4.46 -0.16 14.34
CA LEU A 201 4.70 1.10 13.65
C LEU A 201 6.11 1.15 13.07
N PHE A 202 6.20 1.62 11.84
CA PHE A 202 7.46 1.89 11.16
C PHE A 202 7.40 3.29 10.58
N GLU A 203 8.40 4.13 10.87
CA GLU A 203 8.53 5.43 10.25
C GLU A 203 9.12 5.28 8.86
N ASP A 204 8.41 5.75 7.84
CA ASP A 204 8.82 5.64 6.45
C ASP A 204 8.81 7.00 5.76
N THR A 205 9.99 7.49 5.43
CA THR A 205 10.19 8.76 4.72
C THR A 205 9.89 8.67 3.22
N SER A 206 9.66 7.47 2.68
CA SER A 206 9.30 7.27 1.28
C SER A 206 7.81 7.52 1.00
N LEU A 207 7.00 7.73 2.05
CA LEU A 207 5.60 8.07 1.91
C LEU A 207 5.43 9.44 1.24
N PRO A 208 4.54 9.58 0.23
CA PRO A 208 4.19 10.90 -0.31
C PRO A 208 3.57 11.80 0.76
N GLU A 209 3.80 13.11 0.70
CA GLU A 209 3.25 14.11 1.63
C GLU A 209 1.72 14.03 1.81
N VAL A 210 1.04 13.54 0.78
CA VAL A 210 -0.42 13.37 0.78
C VAL A 210 -0.86 12.11 1.55
N VAL A 211 0.06 11.21 1.88
CA VAL A 211 -0.26 9.95 2.56
C VAL A 211 0.32 9.95 3.97
N SER A 212 -0.55 9.89 4.95
CA SER A 212 -0.19 9.93 6.37
C SER A 212 0.17 8.58 6.94
N VAL A 213 -0.62 7.55 6.61
CA VAL A 213 -0.47 6.20 7.15
C VAL A 213 -0.83 5.17 6.08
N ILE A 214 -0.08 4.07 6.02
CA ILE A 214 -0.46 2.86 5.29
C ILE A 214 -0.41 1.69 6.27
N ALA A 215 -1.53 1.01 6.48
CA ALA A 215 -1.63 -0.14 7.38
C ALA A 215 -2.05 -1.39 6.62
N GLY A 216 -1.51 -2.54 7.01
CA GLY A 216 -1.81 -3.81 6.35
C GLY A 216 -1.29 -5.02 7.13
N HIS A 217 -1.21 -6.13 6.42
CA HIS A 217 -0.67 -7.37 6.95
C HIS A 217 0.28 -8.00 5.92
N PRO A 218 1.46 -8.51 6.32
CA PRO A 218 2.46 -9.02 5.39
C PRO A 218 1.97 -10.19 4.52
N ASP A 219 0.99 -10.97 4.96
CA ASP A 219 0.47 -12.11 4.18
C ASP A 219 -0.06 -11.73 2.79
N TRP A 220 -0.53 -10.49 2.62
CA TRP A 220 -1.03 -9.97 1.33
C TRP A 220 -0.07 -9.03 0.62
N CYS A 221 1.07 -8.73 1.25
CA CYS A 221 2.11 -7.87 0.69
C CYS A 221 3.29 -8.75 0.29
N THR A 222 3.43 -9.08 -0.99
CA THR A 222 4.48 -9.98 -1.47
C THR A 222 5.62 -9.21 -2.12
N ARG A 223 6.85 -9.56 -1.73
CA ARG A 223 8.08 -9.13 -2.39
C ARG A 223 8.78 -10.36 -2.94
N VAL A 224 9.15 -10.30 -4.21
CA VAL A 224 10.03 -11.27 -4.85
C VAL A 224 11.32 -10.55 -5.19
N GLU A 225 12.47 -11.04 -4.75
CA GLU A 225 13.77 -10.41 -4.99
C GLU A 225 14.86 -11.43 -5.19
N GLU A 226 15.77 -11.13 -6.11
CA GLU A 226 16.94 -11.97 -6.42
C GLU A 226 18.10 -11.10 -6.89
N TRP A 227 19.32 -11.50 -6.55
CA TRP A 227 20.50 -10.95 -7.19
C TRP A 227 20.71 -11.61 -8.57
N ALA A 228 20.53 -10.84 -9.63
CA ALA A 228 20.90 -11.29 -10.98
C ALA A 228 22.42 -11.36 -11.15
N VAL A 229 23.11 -10.37 -10.55
CA VAL A 229 24.58 -10.36 -10.39
C VAL A 229 24.86 -9.88 -8.97
N SER A 230 25.45 -10.75 -8.15
CA SER A 230 25.84 -10.38 -6.78
C SER A 230 26.88 -9.25 -6.81
N PRO A 231 26.80 -8.29 -5.85
CA PRO A 231 27.76 -7.20 -5.74
C PRO A 231 29.19 -7.74 -5.69
N ARG A 232 30.04 -7.17 -6.53
CA ARG A 232 31.45 -7.55 -6.64
C ARG A 232 32.31 -6.35 -6.98
N ILE A 233 33.54 -6.41 -6.53
CA ILE A 233 34.61 -5.50 -6.95
C ILE A 233 35.38 -6.19 -8.05
N GLN A 234 35.60 -5.51 -9.18
CA GLN A 234 36.43 -6.00 -10.26
C GLN A 234 37.38 -4.93 -10.75
N SER A 235 38.61 -5.31 -11.08
CA SER A 235 39.56 -4.44 -11.80
C SER A 235 39.06 -4.20 -13.22
N LEU A 236 39.17 -2.96 -13.67
CA LEU A 236 38.88 -2.56 -15.03
C LEU A 236 40.15 -2.54 -15.90
N ASP A 237 41.33 -2.87 -15.33
CA ASP A 237 42.59 -2.96 -16.07
C ASP A 237 42.48 -3.84 -17.27
N GLY A 238 42.98 -3.36 -18.41
CA GLY A 238 42.94 -4.09 -19.66
C GLY A 238 41.63 -3.96 -20.44
N SER A 239 40.62 -3.26 -19.92
CA SER A 239 39.38 -2.98 -20.62
C SER A 239 39.38 -1.55 -21.20
N GLY A 240 39.88 -1.39 -22.40
CA GLY A 240 39.85 -0.11 -23.11
C GLY A 240 40.77 0.95 -22.49
N ASN A 241 40.24 2.10 -22.12
CA ASN A 241 40.97 3.26 -21.61
C ASN A 241 41.11 3.29 -20.07
N PHE A 242 40.77 2.20 -19.37
CA PHE A 242 40.84 2.13 -17.93
C PHE A 242 42.19 1.56 -17.46
N ILE A 243 42.94 2.34 -16.70
CA ILE A 243 44.24 1.95 -16.16
C ILE A 243 44.22 2.19 -14.64
N GLY A 244 44.39 1.11 -13.85
CA GLY A 244 44.39 1.16 -12.40
C GLY A 244 43.03 1.41 -11.76
N GLU A 245 41.95 1.39 -12.52
CA GLU A 245 40.59 1.67 -12.00
C GLU A 245 39.89 0.39 -11.52
N VAL A 246 39.00 0.58 -10.56
CA VAL A 246 38.22 -0.48 -9.96
C VAL A 246 36.72 -0.16 -10.08
N ALA A 247 35.90 -1.15 -10.40
CA ALA A 247 34.45 -1.00 -10.41
C ALA A 247 33.78 -1.83 -9.33
N ILE A 248 32.77 -1.24 -8.69
CA ILE A 248 31.79 -1.94 -7.87
C ILE A 248 30.55 -2.16 -8.71
N GLN A 249 30.20 -3.42 -8.97
CA GLN A 249 29.07 -3.77 -9.80
C GLN A 249 28.16 -4.80 -9.13
N GLY A 250 26.88 -4.57 -9.22
CA GLY A 250 25.85 -5.50 -8.78
C GLY A 250 24.54 -5.24 -9.51
N ARG A 251 23.71 -6.27 -9.70
CA ARG A 251 22.42 -6.16 -10.36
C ARG A 251 21.38 -6.92 -9.57
N LYS A 252 20.35 -6.20 -9.09
CA LYS A 252 19.25 -6.78 -8.32
C LYS A 252 17.94 -6.63 -9.08
N ILE A 253 17.20 -7.72 -9.15
CA ILE A 253 15.85 -7.75 -9.73
C ILE A 253 14.85 -8.04 -8.64
N TYR A 254 13.74 -7.33 -8.67
CA TYR A 254 12.67 -7.50 -7.69
C TYR A 254 11.32 -7.02 -8.21
N ALA A 255 10.28 -7.43 -7.51
CA ALA A 255 8.93 -6.89 -7.68
C ALA A 255 8.22 -6.84 -6.33
N HIS A 256 7.33 -5.88 -6.19
CA HIS A 256 6.41 -5.76 -5.06
C HIS A 256 4.99 -5.94 -5.56
N LYS A 257 4.14 -6.65 -4.79
CA LYS A 257 2.73 -6.82 -5.14
C LYS A 257 1.84 -6.88 -3.92
N LEU A 258 0.84 -6.01 -3.90
CA LEU A 258 -0.29 -6.10 -3.00
C LEU A 258 -1.33 -7.02 -3.64
N THR A 259 -1.55 -8.21 -3.05
CA THR A 259 -2.39 -9.25 -3.66
C THR A 259 -3.88 -8.92 -3.62
N LYS A 260 -4.33 -8.19 -2.58
CA LYS A 260 -5.70 -7.70 -2.44
C LYS A 260 -5.69 -6.28 -1.88
N ALA A 261 -6.23 -5.33 -2.62
CA ALA A 261 -6.23 -3.91 -2.22
C ALA A 261 -7.01 -3.64 -0.91
N ASN A 262 -8.07 -4.41 -0.65
CA ASN A 262 -8.90 -4.28 0.55
C ASN A 262 -8.26 -4.84 1.83
N THR A 263 -7.16 -5.57 1.75
CA THR A 263 -6.40 -6.09 2.90
C THR A 263 -5.34 -5.13 3.42
N ALA A 264 -5.17 -4.00 2.75
CA ALA A 264 -4.40 -2.87 3.21
C ALA A 264 -5.25 -1.60 3.16
N ARG A 265 -4.98 -0.67 4.07
CA ARG A 265 -5.71 0.59 4.20
C ARG A 265 -4.73 1.75 4.27
N LYS A 266 -5.10 2.87 3.68
CA LYS A 266 -4.32 4.11 3.79
C LYS A 266 -5.17 5.27 4.30
N VAL A 267 -4.54 6.16 5.03
CA VAL A 267 -5.08 7.46 5.45
C VAL A 267 -4.34 8.52 4.66
N THR A 268 -5.08 9.42 4.05
CA THR A 268 -4.53 10.55 3.29
C THR A 268 -4.86 11.87 3.97
N THR A 269 -4.09 12.90 3.68
CA THR A 269 -4.41 14.27 4.09
C THR A 269 -5.58 14.85 3.29
N ILE A 270 -6.06 14.14 2.26
CA ILE A 270 -7.22 14.54 1.46
C ILE A 270 -8.48 14.18 2.24
N LEU A 271 -9.20 15.20 2.64
CA LEU A 271 -10.42 15.03 3.38
C LEU A 271 -11.60 14.69 2.46
N ALA A 272 -12.42 13.78 2.95
CA ALA A 272 -13.61 13.37 2.23
C ALA A 272 -14.64 14.51 2.16
N PRO A 273 -15.46 14.58 1.09
CA PRO A 273 -16.50 15.58 0.96
C PRO A 273 -17.66 15.27 1.89
N SER A 274 -18.49 16.25 2.16
CA SER A 274 -19.81 16.00 2.75
C SER A 274 -20.80 15.61 1.66
N LEU A 275 -21.67 14.65 1.98
CA LEU A 275 -22.74 14.16 1.11
C LEU A 275 -24.07 14.36 1.83
N LEU A 276 -24.91 15.19 1.27
CA LEU A 276 -26.26 15.47 1.77
C LEU A 276 -27.29 14.89 0.81
N ILE A 277 -28.23 14.11 1.33
CA ILE A 277 -29.37 13.60 0.59
C ILE A 277 -30.64 14.35 1.03
N ASP A 278 -31.35 14.92 0.11
CA ASP A 278 -32.66 15.54 0.32
C ASP A 278 -33.74 14.67 -0.37
N THR A 279 -34.41 13.88 0.42
CA THR A 279 -35.47 12.98 -0.06
C THR A 279 -36.78 13.69 -0.32
N GLN A 280 -36.94 14.98 0.08
CA GLN A 280 -38.13 15.75 -0.21
C GLN A 280 -38.10 16.36 -1.61
N THR A 281 -36.90 16.69 -2.07
CA THR A 281 -36.70 17.26 -3.42
C THR A 281 -36.09 16.27 -4.39
N ASP A 282 -35.86 15.01 -3.99
CA ASP A 282 -35.19 13.96 -4.77
C ASP A 282 -33.83 14.39 -5.31
N LYS A 283 -33.01 15.02 -4.46
CA LYS A 283 -31.69 15.54 -4.82
C LYS A 283 -30.60 15.11 -3.84
N PHE A 284 -29.38 15.06 -4.35
CA PHE A 284 -28.20 14.94 -3.51
C PHE A 284 -27.20 16.07 -3.81
N THR A 285 -26.42 16.43 -2.81
CA THR A 285 -25.42 17.49 -2.90
C THR A 285 -24.11 16.98 -2.32
N VAL A 286 -23.03 17.16 -3.09
CA VAL A 286 -21.65 16.85 -2.67
C VAL A 286 -20.92 18.17 -2.46
N THR A 287 -20.39 18.41 -1.25
CA THR A 287 -19.66 19.63 -0.94
C THR A 287 -18.21 19.31 -0.60
N LYS A 288 -17.27 20.00 -1.25
CA LYS A 288 -15.84 19.87 -0.97
C LYS A 288 -15.55 20.24 0.49
N ASN A 289 -14.73 19.46 1.16
CA ASN A 289 -14.27 19.79 2.51
C ASN A 289 -13.35 21.01 2.47
N ALA A 290 -13.62 22.00 3.31
CA ALA A 290 -12.89 23.27 3.40
C ALA A 290 -11.41 23.08 3.82
N GLY A 291 -11.09 21.99 4.54
CA GLY A 291 -9.72 21.64 4.93
C GLY A 291 -8.83 21.17 3.77
N ASN A 292 -9.39 20.93 2.59
CA ASN A 292 -8.65 20.58 1.37
C ASN A 292 -8.03 21.83 0.71
N THR A 293 -6.87 22.27 1.17
CA THR A 293 -6.23 23.55 0.80
C THR A 293 -4.95 23.41 -0.03
N ALA A 294 -4.42 22.18 -0.20
CA ALA A 294 -3.17 21.96 -0.94
C ALA A 294 -3.26 22.47 -2.40
N THR A 295 -2.14 22.95 -2.92
CA THR A 295 -2.05 23.48 -4.29
C THR A 295 -2.12 22.35 -5.32
N GLY A 296 -3.13 22.38 -6.17
CA GLY A 296 -3.38 21.38 -7.21
C GLY A 296 -4.81 21.43 -7.72
N THR A 297 -5.18 20.45 -8.55
CA THR A 297 -6.54 20.35 -9.11
C THR A 297 -7.41 19.45 -8.25
N TRP A 298 -8.53 19.99 -7.79
CA TRP A 298 -9.51 19.30 -6.98
C TRP A 298 -10.76 19.00 -7.77
N THR A 299 -11.22 17.76 -7.73
CA THR A 299 -12.47 17.31 -8.39
C THR A 299 -13.24 16.45 -7.40
N LEU A 300 -14.56 16.60 -7.39
CA LEU A 300 -15.45 15.71 -6.67
C LEU A 300 -15.92 14.61 -7.63
N GLU A 301 -16.03 13.39 -7.12
CA GLU A 301 -16.55 12.26 -7.87
C GLU A 301 -17.65 11.57 -7.05
N TYR A 302 -18.69 11.09 -7.73
CA TYR A 302 -19.72 10.23 -7.15
C TYR A 302 -19.82 8.91 -7.91
N LYS A 303 -20.29 7.89 -7.23
CA LYS A 303 -20.74 6.63 -7.81
C LYS A 303 -22.02 6.19 -7.12
N SER A 304 -22.82 5.37 -7.78
CA SER A 304 -24.02 4.79 -7.16
C SER A 304 -24.10 3.30 -7.38
N LYS A 305 -24.80 2.64 -6.45
CA LYS A 305 -25.20 1.26 -6.56
C LYS A 305 -26.67 1.18 -6.17
N VAL A 306 -27.54 1.08 -7.16
CA VAL A 306 -28.98 1.11 -7.00
C VAL A 306 -29.62 -0.08 -7.69
N LYS A 307 -30.78 -0.52 -7.23
CA LYS A 307 -31.53 -1.64 -7.83
C LYS A 307 -33.01 -1.28 -8.01
N THR A 308 -33.60 -1.85 -9.06
CA THR A 308 -35.05 -1.86 -9.28
C THR A 308 -35.48 -3.32 -9.49
N GLY A 309 -36.36 -3.85 -8.63
CA GLY A 309 -36.66 -5.28 -8.57
C GLY A 309 -35.38 -6.10 -8.33
N GLU A 310 -35.11 -7.06 -9.22
CA GLU A 310 -33.92 -7.90 -9.18
C GLU A 310 -32.72 -7.30 -9.97
N THR A 311 -32.92 -6.19 -10.69
CA THR A 311 -31.87 -5.57 -11.53
C THR A 311 -31.05 -4.57 -10.74
N GLU A 312 -29.74 -4.81 -10.67
CA GLU A 312 -28.77 -3.93 -10.04
C GLU A 312 -28.08 -3.05 -11.12
N ILE A 313 -27.92 -1.77 -10.82
CA ILE A 313 -27.26 -0.78 -11.68
C ILE A 313 -26.17 -0.08 -10.88
N GLU A 314 -24.98 -0.08 -11.43
CA GLU A 314 -23.84 0.68 -10.90
C GLU A 314 -23.47 1.82 -11.85
N VAL A 315 -23.38 3.02 -11.30
CA VAL A 315 -22.78 4.16 -12.01
C VAL A 315 -21.31 4.26 -11.58
N VAL A 316 -20.41 4.21 -12.56
CA VAL A 316 -18.97 4.36 -12.35
C VAL A 316 -18.62 5.75 -11.83
N PRO A 317 -17.45 5.96 -11.19
CA PRO A 317 -17.05 7.25 -10.67
C PRO A 317 -17.15 8.35 -11.72
N THR A 318 -18.02 9.33 -11.47
CA THR A 318 -18.33 10.44 -12.36
C THR A 318 -18.04 11.76 -11.64
N ALA A 319 -17.48 12.74 -12.37
CA ALA A 319 -17.22 14.07 -11.81
C ALA A 319 -18.53 14.80 -11.50
N ILE A 320 -18.54 15.57 -10.40
CA ILE A 320 -19.67 16.39 -9.96
C ILE A 320 -19.18 17.75 -9.47
N GLU A 321 -19.97 18.78 -9.67
CA GLU A 321 -19.68 20.12 -9.16
C GLU A 321 -19.96 20.22 -7.65
N THR A 322 -19.12 21.01 -6.96
CA THR A 322 -19.28 21.23 -5.53
C THR A 322 -20.53 22.04 -5.22
N ALA A 323 -21.23 21.65 -4.13
CA ALA A 323 -22.41 22.33 -3.61
C ALA A 323 -23.56 22.48 -4.62
N THR A 324 -23.56 21.73 -5.71
CA THR A 324 -24.64 21.73 -6.73
C THR A 324 -25.60 20.58 -6.43
N ALA A 325 -26.89 20.90 -6.27
CA ALA A 325 -27.94 19.91 -6.06
C ALA A 325 -28.20 19.13 -7.35
N THR A 326 -28.00 17.82 -7.31
CA THR A 326 -28.15 16.91 -8.45
C THR A 326 -29.33 15.98 -8.22
N ASP A 327 -30.14 15.75 -9.25
CA ASP A 327 -31.31 14.86 -9.16
C ASP A 327 -30.90 13.41 -8.87
N LEU A 328 -31.61 12.73 -7.95
CA LEU A 328 -31.35 11.32 -7.61
C LEU A 328 -31.54 10.38 -8.81
N LYS A 329 -32.41 10.73 -9.79
CA LYS A 329 -32.60 9.94 -11.01
C LYS A 329 -31.33 9.69 -11.80
N VAL A 330 -30.30 10.53 -11.65
CA VAL A 330 -28.98 10.36 -12.29
C VAL A 330 -28.27 9.11 -11.76
N LEU A 331 -28.55 8.69 -10.53
CA LEU A 331 -27.98 7.51 -9.90
C LEU A 331 -28.41 6.20 -10.58
N ALA A 332 -29.55 6.21 -11.26
CA ALA A 332 -30.03 5.07 -12.05
C ALA A 332 -29.39 4.98 -13.43
N GLY A 333 -28.57 5.96 -13.84
CA GLY A 333 -27.87 5.97 -15.13
C GLY A 333 -28.80 5.69 -16.30
N THR A 334 -28.47 4.66 -17.10
CA THR A 334 -29.26 4.20 -18.25
C THR A 334 -30.42 3.25 -17.91
N GLY A 335 -30.69 2.98 -16.63
CA GLY A 335 -31.78 2.11 -16.18
C GLY A 335 -33.15 2.59 -16.66
N ALA A 336 -34.12 1.67 -16.71
CA ALA A 336 -35.50 1.96 -17.09
C ALA A 336 -36.21 2.89 -16.11
N GLU A 337 -37.41 3.36 -16.46
CA GLU A 337 -38.33 4.05 -15.54
C GLU A 337 -38.76 3.12 -14.40
N GLY A 338 -38.91 3.66 -13.18
CA GLY A 338 -39.37 2.87 -12.03
C GLY A 338 -38.76 3.32 -10.69
N ASP A 339 -39.12 2.59 -9.65
CA ASP A 339 -38.64 2.84 -8.29
C ASP A 339 -37.29 2.16 -8.08
N TYR A 340 -36.35 2.93 -7.52
CA TYR A 340 -35.00 2.53 -7.24
C TYR A 340 -34.70 2.61 -5.74
N THR A 341 -33.91 1.64 -5.27
CA THR A 341 -33.38 1.62 -3.90
C THR A 341 -31.89 1.34 -3.94
N GLY A 342 -31.10 2.09 -3.20
CA GLY A 342 -29.65 1.85 -3.13
C GLY A 342 -28.89 2.93 -2.41
N THR A 343 -27.62 3.09 -2.77
CA THR A 343 -26.70 4.03 -2.13
C THR A 343 -25.98 4.88 -3.15
N VAL A 344 -25.64 6.10 -2.76
CA VAL A 344 -24.67 6.95 -3.45
C VAL A 344 -23.43 7.13 -2.60
N SER A 345 -22.28 7.16 -3.23
CA SER A 345 -21.00 7.41 -2.57
C SER A 345 -20.29 8.56 -3.26
N ALA A 346 -19.61 9.39 -2.49
CA ALA A 346 -18.84 10.52 -2.99
C ALA A 346 -17.43 10.52 -2.44
N ARG A 347 -16.47 11.01 -3.23
CA ARG A 347 -15.08 11.20 -2.81
C ARG A 347 -14.48 12.46 -3.41
N THR A 348 -13.39 12.92 -2.83
CA THR A 348 -12.54 13.98 -3.39
C THR A 348 -11.38 13.34 -4.17
N LYS A 349 -11.13 13.83 -5.38
CA LYS A 349 -9.95 13.54 -6.19
C LYS A 349 -9.04 14.75 -6.19
N PHE A 350 -7.76 14.54 -5.98
CA PHE A 350 -6.73 15.56 -5.99
C PHE A 350 -5.61 15.18 -6.96
N VAL A 351 -5.24 16.11 -7.83
CA VAL A 351 -4.14 15.95 -8.77
C VAL A 351 -3.08 17.00 -8.45
N THR A 352 -1.87 16.54 -8.14
CA THR A 352 -0.73 17.40 -7.84
C THR A 352 -0.19 18.08 -9.10
N SER A 353 0.68 19.07 -8.93
CA SER A 353 1.39 19.72 -10.04
C SER A 353 2.30 18.76 -10.83
N LYS A 354 2.66 17.61 -10.27
CA LYS A 354 3.43 16.55 -10.91
C LYS A 354 2.57 15.50 -11.62
N ASN A 355 1.26 15.74 -11.73
CA ASN A 355 0.25 14.80 -12.28
C ASN A 355 0.02 13.53 -11.47
N ASP A 356 0.48 13.47 -10.22
CA ASP A 356 0.13 12.36 -9.33
C ASP A 356 -1.32 12.53 -8.86
N THR A 357 -2.09 11.46 -8.91
CA THR A 357 -3.51 11.47 -8.53
C THR A 357 -3.73 10.74 -7.23
N TYR A 358 -4.41 11.41 -6.30
CA TYR A 358 -4.79 10.87 -4.99
C TYR A 358 -6.28 11.03 -4.76
N TYR A 359 -6.81 10.20 -3.86
CA TYR A 359 -8.24 10.18 -3.54
C TYR A 359 -8.45 10.16 -2.05
N SER A 360 -9.53 10.82 -1.57
CA SER A 360 -10.09 10.53 -0.26
C SER A 360 -10.75 9.16 -0.26
N GLY A 361 -11.10 8.64 0.92
CA GLY A 361 -12.05 7.52 1.00
C GLY A 361 -13.45 7.92 0.52
N TRP A 362 -14.25 6.90 0.19
CA TRP A 362 -15.64 7.09 -0.18
C TRP A 362 -16.52 7.36 1.05
N VAL A 363 -17.30 8.43 1.02
CA VAL A 363 -18.42 8.66 1.94
C VAL A 363 -19.68 8.12 1.29
N THR A 364 -20.35 7.18 1.94
CA THR A 364 -21.54 6.50 1.39
C THR A 364 -22.77 6.90 2.17
N SER A 365 -23.86 7.19 1.47
CA SER A 365 -25.15 7.51 2.09
C SER A 365 -25.77 6.29 2.79
N SER A 366 -26.76 6.51 3.64
CA SER A 366 -27.75 5.50 3.99
C SER A 366 -28.48 5.02 2.71
N VAL A 367 -29.21 3.92 2.82
CA VAL A 367 -30.06 3.45 1.72
C VAL A 367 -31.13 4.52 1.42
N ILE A 368 -31.23 4.89 0.16
CA ILE A 368 -32.19 5.85 -0.37
C ILE A 368 -33.16 5.16 -1.32
N THR A 369 -34.38 5.72 -1.43
CA THR A 369 -35.37 5.32 -2.43
C THR A 369 -35.77 6.54 -3.24
N PHE A 370 -35.89 6.38 -4.55
CA PHE A 370 -36.35 7.44 -5.47
C PHE A 370 -36.99 6.84 -6.71
N THR A 371 -37.82 7.62 -7.39
CA THR A 371 -38.47 7.21 -8.62
C THR A 371 -37.79 7.88 -9.83
N LYS A 372 -37.45 7.07 -10.83
CA LYS A 372 -37.02 7.58 -12.13
C LYS A 372 -38.24 7.58 -13.05
N PRO A 373 -38.74 8.78 -13.43
CA PRO A 373 -39.90 8.92 -14.27
C PRO A 373 -39.67 8.44 -15.71
#